data_534d62c717fdd9478ea4e9fe32187f46
#
_entry.id   534d62c717fdd9478ea4e9fe32187f46
#
_cell.length_a   1.000
_cell.length_b   1.000
_cell.length_c   1.000
_cell.angle_alpha   90.00
_cell.angle_beta   90.00
_cell.angle_gamma   90.00
#
_symmetry.space_group_name_H-M   'P 1'
#
loop_
_entity.id
_entity.type
_entity.pdbx_description
1 polymer ?
#
loop_
_entity_poly.entity_id
_entity_poly.type
_entity_poly.pdbx_seq_one_letter_code
_entity_poly.pdbx_strand_id
1 'polypeptide(L)'
;MLTGAPSTGKTSVASRLQVLGHEVKREISRDIITQEGTKLGGIDPWRNLLAFSEVIWKLRTAQYAEAEGLVGSVFYDRSLLDTLSYMQAGSKEIPSWMDAQPFPYYYKVFIFPPWEGIYRTDQERWEPFETAIKVHDSLVSTYSSGGYELIEVPRKPVDERVEFILHVLNRS
;
A
#
# COMPACT_ATOMS: atom_id res chain seq x y z
N MET A 1 -7.89 -3.47 4.08
CA MET A 1 -6.80 -2.83 3.30
C MET A 1 -5.95 -1.98 4.21
N LEU A 2 -4.63 -2.07 4.10
CA LEU A 2 -3.66 -1.21 4.79
C LEU A 2 -2.94 -0.36 3.74
N THR A 3 -3.05 0.96 3.82
CA THR A 3 -2.40 1.89 2.90
C THR A 3 -1.72 3.05 3.64
N GLY A 4 -0.92 3.82 2.95
CA GLY A 4 -0.20 4.98 3.48
C GLY A 4 1.17 5.14 2.84
N ALA A 5 1.78 6.30 3.03
CA ALA A 5 3.09 6.64 2.50
C ALA A 5 4.21 5.69 2.97
N PRO A 6 5.39 5.73 2.37
CA PRO A 6 6.55 5.00 2.86
C PRO A 6 6.88 5.32 4.33
N SER A 7 7.52 4.39 5.04
CA SER A 7 8.01 4.55 6.43
C SER A 7 6.93 4.88 7.50
N THR A 8 5.66 4.56 7.24
CA THR A 8 4.56 4.75 8.22
C THR A 8 4.33 3.55 9.14
N GLY A 9 5.11 2.49 9.00
CA GLY A 9 5.04 1.28 9.82
C GLY A 9 3.94 0.28 9.42
N LYS A 10 3.40 0.35 8.20
CA LYS A 10 2.43 -0.60 7.66
C LYS A 10 2.91 -2.04 7.72
N THR A 11 4.09 -2.31 7.17
CA THR A 11 4.67 -3.66 7.10
C THR A 11 4.86 -4.28 8.48
N SER A 12 5.19 -3.48 9.50
CA SER A 12 5.28 -3.98 10.88
C SER A 12 3.91 -4.44 11.41
N VAL A 13 2.86 -3.67 11.12
CA VAL A 13 1.47 -4.03 11.47
C VAL A 13 1.00 -5.24 10.66
N ALA A 14 1.26 -5.29 9.36
CA ALA A 14 0.95 -6.42 8.50
C ALA A 14 1.62 -7.72 8.99
N SER A 15 2.91 -7.66 9.34
CA SER A 15 3.65 -8.79 9.91
C SER A 15 3.07 -9.22 11.25
N ARG A 16 2.65 -8.28 12.10
CA ARG A 16 2.03 -8.61 13.39
C ARG A 16 0.68 -9.28 13.22
N LEU A 17 -0.16 -8.82 12.28
CA LEU A 17 -1.41 -9.49 11.92
C LEU A 17 -1.17 -10.92 11.44
N GLN A 18 -0.14 -11.15 10.63
CA GLN A 18 0.23 -12.50 10.18
C GLN A 18 0.66 -13.40 11.34
N VAL A 19 1.43 -12.90 12.30
CA VAL A 19 1.82 -13.65 13.52
C VAL A 19 0.59 -14.03 14.36
N LEU A 20 -0.47 -13.20 14.33
CA LEU A 20 -1.75 -13.48 15.00
C LEU A 20 -2.65 -14.44 14.21
N GLY A 21 -2.20 -14.98 13.08
CA GLY A 21 -2.92 -15.98 12.30
C GLY A 21 -3.83 -15.43 11.21
N HIS A 22 -3.78 -14.12 10.93
CA HIS A 22 -4.53 -13.54 9.82
C HIS A 22 -3.82 -13.76 8.48
N GLU A 23 -4.61 -13.96 7.43
CA GLU A 23 -4.08 -13.99 6.07
C GLU A 23 -3.65 -12.58 5.64
N VAL A 24 -2.42 -12.43 5.15
CA VAL A 24 -1.84 -11.15 4.75
C VAL A 24 -1.16 -11.27 3.39
N LYS A 25 -1.64 -10.49 2.43
CA LYS A 25 -0.98 -10.27 1.14
C LYS A 25 0.04 -9.15 1.31
N ARG A 26 1.32 -9.51 1.23
CA ARG A 26 2.45 -8.63 1.56
C ARG A 26 2.71 -7.57 0.48
N GLU A 27 3.40 -6.51 0.88
CA GLU A 27 3.97 -5.51 -0.03
C GLU A 27 4.98 -6.17 -0.99
N ILE A 28 4.77 -5.93 -2.29
CA ILE A 28 5.59 -6.52 -3.37
C ILE A 28 6.54 -5.51 -4.02
N SER A 29 6.27 -4.21 -3.89
CA SER A 29 7.07 -3.18 -4.57
C SER A 29 8.53 -3.19 -4.13
N ARG A 30 8.77 -3.48 -2.83
CA ARG A 30 10.10 -3.54 -2.25
C ARG A 30 10.92 -4.69 -2.81
N ASP A 31 10.31 -5.85 -2.94
CA ASP A 31 10.97 -7.05 -3.49
C ASP A 31 11.38 -6.80 -4.95
N ILE A 32 10.53 -6.12 -5.73
CA ILE A 32 10.85 -5.75 -7.11
C ILE A 32 11.99 -4.74 -7.17
N ILE A 33 11.98 -3.70 -6.31
CA ILE A 33 13.08 -2.72 -6.25
C ILE A 33 14.38 -3.42 -5.93
N THR A 34 14.40 -4.32 -4.95
CA THR A 34 15.60 -5.04 -4.53
C THR A 34 16.10 -6.01 -5.61
N GLN A 35 15.19 -6.73 -6.28
CA GLN A 35 15.56 -7.75 -7.27
C GLN A 35 15.91 -7.15 -8.63
N GLU A 36 15.17 -6.17 -9.08
CA GLU A 36 15.27 -5.60 -10.43
C GLU A 36 16.01 -4.26 -10.47
N GLY A 37 15.83 -3.42 -9.45
CA GLY A 37 16.44 -2.07 -9.40
C GLY A 37 17.96 -2.08 -9.34
N THR A 38 18.58 -3.17 -8.86
CA THR A 38 20.04 -3.35 -8.83
C THR A 38 20.64 -3.78 -10.17
N LYS A 39 19.82 -4.25 -11.11
CA LYS A 39 20.29 -4.66 -12.44
C LYS A 39 20.52 -3.44 -13.33
N LEU A 40 21.54 -3.48 -14.17
CA LEU A 40 21.77 -2.45 -15.18
C LEU A 40 20.55 -2.39 -16.13
N GLY A 41 19.87 -1.24 -16.15
CA GLY A 41 18.58 -1.10 -16.88
C GLY A 41 17.38 -1.68 -16.17
N GLY A 42 17.48 -2.01 -14.87
CA GLY A 42 16.38 -2.57 -14.08
C GLY A 42 15.19 -1.64 -13.93
N ILE A 43 14.07 -2.24 -13.55
CA ILE A 43 12.78 -1.55 -13.37
C ILE A 43 12.71 -1.02 -11.95
N ASP A 44 12.71 0.31 -11.80
CA ASP A 44 12.52 1.00 -10.52
C ASP A 44 11.60 2.23 -10.70
N PRO A 45 10.95 2.71 -9.63
CA PRO A 45 9.98 3.80 -9.73
C PRO A 45 10.61 5.15 -10.08
N TRP A 46 11.91 5.33 -9.82
CA TRP A 46 12.58 6.63 -10.05
C TRP A 46 12.99 6.83 -11.50
N ARG A 47 13.35 5.74 -12.20
CA ARG A 47 13.77 5.78 -13.60
C ARG A 47 12.60 5.60 -14.56
N ASN A 48 11.70 4.68 -14.26
CA ASN A 48 10.54 4.39 -15.12
C ASN A 48 9.32 3.99 -14.28
N LEU A 49 8.62 5.00 -13.75
CA LEU A 49 7.44 4.79 -12.90
C LEU A 49 6.33 4.02 -13.63
N LEU A 50 6.13 4.23 -14.94
CA LEU A 50 5.09 3.51 -15.70
C LEU A 50 5.40 2.02 -15.79
N ALA A 51 6.60 1.65 -16.23
CA ALA A 51 6.98 0.24 -16.34
C ALA A 51 6.99 -0.46 -14.97
N PHE A 52 7.45 0.24 -13.91
CA PHE A 52 7.38 -0.25 -12.55
C PHE A 52 5.92 -0.49 -12.11
N SER A 53 5.04 0.49 -12.33
CA SER A 53 3.63 0.39 -11.99
C SER A 53 2.92 -0.72 -12.74
N GLU A 54 3.30 -0.99 -13.99
CA GLU A 54 2.78 -2.10 -14.80
C GLU A 54 3.12 -3.46 -14.19
N VAL A 55 4.35 -3.66 -13.74
CA VAL A 55 4.76 -4.89 -13.05
C VAL A 55 4.01 -5.06 -11.74
N ILE A 56 3.96 -3.98 -10.93
CA ILE A 56 3.24 -3.98 -9.65
C ILE A 56 1.75 -4.28 -9.86
N TRP A 57 1.13 -3.69 -10.86
CA TRP A 57 -0.27 -3.93 -11.20
C TRP A 57 -0.56 -5.41 -11.46
N LYS A 58 0.23 -6.05 -12.32
CA LYS A 58 0.10 -7.48 -12.64
C LYS A 58 0.23 -8.37 -11.39
N LEU A 59 1.22 -8.08 -10.56
CA LEU A 59 1.44 -8.85 -9.33
C LEU A 59 0.33 -8.65 -8.30
N ARG A 60 -0.20 -7.44 -8.15
CA ARG A 60 -1.33 -7.17 -7.24
C ARG A 60 -2.63 -7.78 -7.74
N THR A 61 -2.85 -7.80 -9.05
CA THR A 61 -3.98 -8.51 -9.65
C THR A 61 -3.90 -10.01 -9.35
N ALA A 62 -2.71 -10.61 -9.45
CA ALA A 62 -2.50 -11.99 -9.07
C ALA A 62 -2.76 -12.23 -7.56
N GLN A 63 -2.25 -11.36 -6.67
CA GLN A 63 -2.53 -11.44 -5.23
C GLN A 63 -4.04 -11.35 -4.93
N TYR A 64 -4.77 -10.53 -5.68
CA TYR A 64 -6.23 -10.41 -5.53
C TYR A 64 -6.90 -11.74 -5.91
N ALA A 65 -6.57 -12.30 -7.08
CA ALA A 65 -7.12 -13.57 -7.55
C ALA A 65 -6.79 -14.75 -6.60
N GLU A 66 -5.57 -14.79 -6.04
CA GLU A 66 -5.19 -15.81 -5.05
C GLU A 66 -6.02 -15.73 -3.76
N ALA A 67 -6.60 -14.58 -3.44
CA ALA A 67 -7.43 -14.41 -2.27
C ALA A 67 -8.90 -14.82 -2.52
N GLU A 68 -9.31 -15.00 -3.77
CA GLU A 68 -10.64 -15.50 -4.10
C GLU A 68 -10.84 -16.90 -3.51
N GLY A 69 -11.94 -17.06 -2.80
CA GLY A 69 -12.27 -18.34 -2.15
C GLY A 69 -11.63 -18.55 -0.76
N LEU A 70 -10.77 -17.66 -0.29
CA LEU A 70 -10.32 -17.71 1.10
C LEU A 70 -11.45 -17.33 2.05
N VAL A 71 -11.57 -18.06 3.15
CA VAL A 71 -12.57 -17.81 4.18
C VAL A 71 -11.99 -16.86 5.23
N GLY A 72 -12.75 -15.83 5.57
CA GLY A 72 -12.34 -14.84 6.58
C GLY A 72 -11.74 -13.57 5.99
N SER A 73 -11.15 -12.76 6.87
CA SER A 73 -10.56 -11.47 6.47
C SER A 73 -9.15 -11.65 5.91
N VAL A 74 -8.93 -11.15 4.70
CA VAL A 74 -7.62 -11.05 4.07
C VAL A 74 -7.12 -9.61 4.17
N PHE A 75 -5.96 -9.40 4.75
CA PHE A 75 -5.30 -8.09 4.81
C PHE A 75 -4.36 -7.93 3.62
N TYR A 76 -4.39 -6.76 3.00
CA TYR A 76 -3.46 -6.40 1.92
C TYR A 76 -2.56 -5.26 2.39
N ASP A 77 -1.25 -5.45 2.35
CA ASP A 77 -0.28 -4.34 2.47
C ASP A 77 -0.15 -3.66 1.11
N ARG A 78 -0.97 -2.65 0.88
CA ARG A 78 -1.25 -1.92 -0.37
C ARG A 78 -2.17 -2.66 -1.34
N SER A 79 -2.72 -1.90 -2.31
CA SER A 79 -3.65 -2.38 -3.34
C SER A 79 -3.34 -1.83 -4.73
N LEU A 80 -4.21 -2.15 -5.69
CA LEU A 80 -4.19 -1.56 -7.03
C LEU A 80 -4.35 -0.03 -6.98
N LEU A 81 -5.18 0.49 -6.05
CA LEU A 81 -5.38 1.93 -5.88
C LEU A 81 -4.10 2.64 -5.41
N ASP A 82 -3.24 1.98 -4.62
CA ASP A 82 -1.93 2.54 -4.30
C ASP A 82 -1.09 2.77 -5.55
N THR A 83 -1.14 1.84 -6.53
CA THR A 83 -0.42 1.99 -7.79
C THR A 83 -0.90 3.22 -8.57
N LEU A 84 -2.23 3.42 -8.65
CA LEU A 84 -2.82 4.62 -9.27
C LEU A 84 -2.39 5.90 -8.55
N SER A 85 -2.43 5.91 -7.21
CA SER A 85 -1.98 7.04 -6.40
C SER A 85 -0.52 7.42 -6.67
N TYR A 86 0.37 6.45 -6.77
CA TYR A 86 1.78 6.72 -7.08
C TYR A 86 1.98 7.27 -8.48
N MET A 87 1.22 6.79 -9.47
CA MET A 87 1.22 7.36 -10.82
C MET A 87 0.76 8.82 -10.82
N GLN A 88 -0.32 9.13 -10.10
CA GLN A 88 -0.82 10.50 -9.94
C GLN A 88 0.19 11.40 -9.23
N ALA A 89 0.75 10.95 -8.10
CA ALA A 89 1.78 11.69 -7.37
C ALA A 89 3.02 11.98 -8.22
N GLY A 90 3.38 11.05 -9.11
CA GLY A 90 4.44 11.20 -10.11
C GLY A 90 4.03 11.98 -11.36
N SER A 91 2.84 12.55 -11.41
CA SER A 91 2.28 13.28 -12.57
C SER A 91 2.35 12.48 -13.88
N LYS A 92 2.10 11.17 -13.80
CA LYS A 92 2.05 10.26 -14.94
C LYS A 92 0.61 10.02 -15.38
N GLU A 93 0.41 9.96 -16.68
CA GLU A 93 -0.85 9.51 -17.25
C GLU A 93 -1.12 8.05 -16.86
N ILE A 94 -2.35 7.78 -16.39
CA ILE A 94 -2.78 6.43 -16.05
C ILE A 94 -3.34 5.77 -17.32
N PRO A 95 -2.73 4.67 -17.78
CA PRO A 95 -3.25 3.94 -18.90
C PRO A 95 -4.69 3.43 -18.66
N SER A 96 -5.54 3.46 -19.67
CA SER A 96 -6.95 3.05 -19.54
C SER A 96 -7.15 1.61 -19.09
N TRP A 97 -6.17 0.74 -19.28
CA TRP A 97 -6.21 -0.65 -18.80
C TRP A 97 -5.90 -0.81 -17.31
N MET A 98 -5.36 0.23 -16.63
CA MET A 98 -5.21 0.26 -15.18
C MET A 98 -6.52 0.66 -14.51
N ASP A 99 -7.53 -0.18 -14.64
CA ASP A 99 -8.84 0.01 -13.99
C ASP A 99 -8.96 -0.87 -12.75
N ALA A 100 -9.20 -0.26 -11.60
CA ALA A 100 -9.36 -0.97 -10.34
C ALA A 100 -10.82 -1.39 -10.05
N GLN A 101 -11.79 -0.96 -10.85
CA GLN A 101 -13.21 -1.28 -10.62
C GLN A 101 -13.53 -2.79 -10.63
N PRO A 102 -12.90 -3.63 -11.48
CA PRO A 102 -13.12 -5.08 -11.44
C PRO A 102 -12.60 -5.77 -10.19
N PHE A 103 -11.88 -5.07 -9.32
CA PHE A 103 -11.22 -5.62 -8.12
C PHE A 103 -11.74 -4.92 -6.85
N PRO A 104 -13.01 -5.13 -6.46
CA PRO A 104 -13.58 -4.46 -5.31
C PRO A 104 -12.98 -4.98 -4.02
N TYR A 105 -12.28 -4.13 -3.29
CA TYR A 105 -11.82 -4.41 -1.94
C TYR A 105 -12.92 -4.08 -0.92
N TYR A 106 -12.75 -4.57 0.31
CA TYR A 106 -13.63 -4.17 1.40
C TYR A 106 -13.60 -2.64 1.59
N TYR A 107 -14.76 -2.03 1.79
CA TYR A 107 -14.94 -0.58 1.74
C TYR A 107 -14.15 0.22 2.79
N LYS A 108 -13.82 -0.39 3.95
CA LYS A 108 -12.97 0.24 4.96
C LYS A 108 -11.50 0.05 4.66
N VAL A 109 -10.79 1.17 4.62
CA VAL A 109 -9.35 1.22 4.33
C VAL A 109 -8.63 1.90 5.47
N PHE A 110 -7.68 1.21 6.08
CA PHE A 110 -6.84 1.73 7.14
C PHE A 110 -5.68 2.51 6.55
N ILE A 111 -5.70 3.83 6.72
CA ILE A 111 -4.65 4.71 6.20
C ILE A 111 -3.68 5.08 7.32
N PHE A 112 -2.40 4.86 7.08
CA PHE A 112 -1.32 5.15 7.99
C PHE A 112 -0.77 6.55 7.67
N PRO A 113 -0.99 7.55 8.55
CA PRO A 113 -0.55 8.91 8.30
C PRO A 113 0.98 9.01 8.32
N PRO A 114 1.58 9.98 7.60
CA PRO A 114 2.99 10.29 7.71
C PRO A 114 3.36 10.54 9.19
N TRP A 115 4.46 9.93 9.64
CA TRP A 115 4.89 10.00 11.03
C TRP A 115 6.38 10.26 11.12
N GLU A 116 6.75 11.52 11.32
CA GLU A 116 8.15 11.96 11.33
C GLU A 116 8.99 11.22 12.37
N GLY A 117 8.42 10.94 13.56
CA GLY A 117 9.12 10.25 14.64
C GLY A 117 9.63 8.85 14.31
N ILE A 118 9.04 8.18 13.32
CA ILE A 118 9.48 6.84 12.84
C ILE A 118 9.95 6.86 11.38
N TYR A 119 9.91 8.03 10.72
CA TYR A 119 10.36 8.14 9.35
C TYR A 119 11.86 7.82 9.27
N ARG A 120 12.21 6.91 8.39
CA ARG A 120 13.61 6.53 8.12
C ARG A 120 13.83 6.49 6.63
N THR A 121 14.95 7.04 6.23
CA THR A 121 15.52 6.88 4.89
C THR A 121 16.48 5.70 4.90
N ASP A 122 16.50 4.93 3.83
CA ASP A 122 17.43 3.85 3.58
C ASP A 122 17.88 3.90 2.10
N GLN A 123 18.64 2.92 1.64
CA GLN A 123 19.15 2.90 0.25
C GLN A 123 18.03 2.81 -0.80
N GLU A 124 16.86 2.32 -0.40
CA GLU A 124 15.66 2.18 -1.25
C GLU A 124 14.65 3.32 -1.03
N ARG A 125 14.87 4.19 -0.02
CA ARG A 125 13.98 5.28 0.39
C ARG A 125 14.81 6.48 0.83
N TRP A 126 15.34 7.20 -0.13
CA TRP A 126 16.12 8.42 0.09
C TRP A 126 15.28 9.70 0.01
N GLU A 127 14.00 9.57 -0.33
CA GLU A 127 13.11 10.72 -0.49
C GLU A 127 12.89 11.46 0.83
N PRO A 128 12.77 12.79 0.79
CA PRO A 128 12.50 13.59 1.98
C PRO A 128 11.07 13.35 2.50
N PHE A 129 10.83 13.70 3.76
CA PHE A 129 9.54 13.50 4.44
C PHE A 129 8.38 14.19 3.72
N GLU A 130 8.63 15.33 3.07
CA GLU A 130 7.66 16.07 2.26
C GLU A 130 7.11 15.22 1.09
N THR A 131 7.91 14.32 0.54
CA THR A 131 7.44 13.38 -0.49
C THR A 131 6.44 12.39 0.11
N ALA A 132 6.67 11.93 1.34
CA ALA A 132 5.71 11.07 2.03
C ALA A 132 4.37 11.78 2.26
N ILE A 133 4.36 13.08 2.55
CA ILE A 133 3.14 13.88 2.67
C ILE A 133 2.40 13.93 1.32
N LYS A 134 3.09 14.25 0.22
CA LYS A 134 2.46 14.28 -1.13
C LYS A 134 1.86 12.93 -1.53
N VAL A 135 2.57 11.84 -1.25
CA VAL A 135 2.06 10.49 -1.51
C VAL A 135 0.82 10.21 -0.65
N HIS A 136 0.84 10.61 0.62
CA HIS A 136 -0.31 10.46 1.51
C HIS A 136 -1.54 11.19 0.98
N ASP A 137 -1.39 12.47 0.57
CA ASP A 137 -2.49 13.27 0.03
C ASP A 137 -3.06 12.64 -1.25
N SER A 138 -2.20 12.13 -2.13
CA SER A 138 -2.63 11.39 -3.32
C SER A 138 -3.40 10.12 -2.98
N LEU A 139 -2.94 9.35 -1.98
CA LEU A 139 -3.66 8.16 -1.48
C LEU A 139 -5.04 8.53 -0.94
N VAL A 140 -5.13 9.57 -0.09
CA VAL A 140 -6.41 10.05 0.44
C VAL A 140 -7.36 10.41 -0.72
N SER A 141 -6.89 11.17 -1.70
CA SER A 141 -7.68 11.56 -2.86
C SER A 141 -8.18 10.35 -3.66
N THR A 142 -7.28 9.42 -3.98
CA THR A 142 -7.60 8.24 -4.81
C THR A 142 -8.62 7.34 -4.14
N TYR A 143 -8.43 7.00 -2.87
CA TYR A 143 -9.36 6.12 -2.15
C TYR A 143 -10.70 6.80 -1.89
N SER A 144 -10.72 8.09 -1.52
CA SER A 144 -11.96 8.84 -1.33
C SER A 144 -12.77 8.95 -2.64
N SER A 145 -12.11 9.23 -3.76
CA SER A 145 -12.75 9.25 -5.08
C SER A 145 -13.27 7.87 -5.51
N GLY A 146 -12.63 6.80 -5.05
CA GLY A 146 -13.06 5.42 -5.26
C GLY A 146 -14.22 4.98 -4.35
N GLY A 147 -14.73 5.85 -3.47
CA GLY A 147 -15.85 5.56 -2.57
C GLY A 147 -15.49 4.75 -1.32
N TYR A 148 -14.20 4.66 -0.97
CA TYR A 148 -13.74 3.96 0.23
C TYR A 148 -13.81 4.84 1.46
N GLU A 149 -14.14 4.24 2.61
CA GLU A 149 -14.09 4.85 3.93
C GLU A 149 -12.65 4.77 4.46
N LEU A 150 -11.97 5.91 4.54
CA LEU A 150 -10.62 5.98 5.10
C LEU A 150 -10.65 6.11 6.61
N ILE A 151 -9.99 5.19 7.30
CA ILE A 151 -9.87 5.16 8.75
C ILE A 151 -8.41 5.38 9.11
N GLU A 152 -8.11 6.54 9.70
CA GLU A 152 -6.74 6.87 10.10
C GLU A 152 -6.27 5.99 11.26
N VAL A 153 -5.15 5.30 11.05
CA VAL A 153 -4.51 4.48 12.07
C VAL A 153 -3.72 5.39 13.02
N PRO A 154 -3.94 5.29 14.34
CA PRO A 154 -3.27 6.18 15.30
C PRO A 154 -1.74 5.98 15.30
N ARG A 155 -0.98 7.06 15.60
CA ARG A 155 0.48 7.02 15.77
C ARG A 155 0.84 6.42 17.13
N LYS A 156 0.76 5.11 17.23
CA LYS A 156 0.93 4.30 18.44
C LYS A 156 1.88 3.12 18.19
N PRO A 157 2.33 2.39 19.23
CA PRO A 157 3.05 1.12 19.08
C PRO A 157 2.31 0.12 18.19
N VAL A 158 3.05 -0.83 17.62
CA VAL A 158 2.51 -1.79 16.64
C VAL A 158 1.30 -2.55 17.17
N ASP A 159 1.38 -3.07 18.40
CA ASP A 159 0.30 -3.86 18.99
C ASP A 159 -0.99 -3.04 19.18
N GLU A 160 -0.88 -1.79 19.66
CA GLU A 160 -2.04 -0.90 19.80
C GLU A 160 -2.69 -0.55 18.45
N ARG A 161 -1.88 -0.42 17.38
CA ARG A 161 -2.42 -0.22 16.02
C ARG A 161 -3.12 -1.45 15.49
N VAL A 162 -2.61 -2.64 15.77
CA VAL A 162 -3.27 -3.91 15.42
C VAL A 162 -4.58 -4.05 16.17
N GLU A 163 -4.60 -3.82 17.49
CA GLU A 163 -5.82 -3.85 18.29
C GLU A 163 -6.87 -2.87 17.76
N PHE A 164 -6.45 -1.65 17.41
CA PHE A 164 -7.35 -0.64 16.82
C PHE A 164 -7.98 -1.16 15.52
N ILE A 165 -7.18 -1.72 14.59
CA ILE A 165 -7.66 -2.25 13.31
C ILE A 165 -8.68 -3.38 13.54
N LEU A 166 -8.33 -4.35 14.37
CA LEU A 166 -9.21 -5.49 14.66
C LEU A 166 -10.50 -5.06 15.37
N HIS A 167 -10.42 -4.09 16.28
CA HIS A 167 -11.59 -3.53 16.96
C HIS A 167 -12.57 -2.85 15.97
N VAL A 168 -12.05 -2.08 15.01
CA VAL A 168 -12.88 -1.43 13.98
C VAL A 168 -13.55 -2.46 13.08
N LEU A 169 -12.86 -3.54 12.70
CA LEU A 169 -13.42 -4.60 11.86
C LEU A 169 -14.50 -5.43 12.58
N ASN A 170 -14.33 -5.68 13.87
CA ASN A 170 -15.30 -6.45 14.67
C ASN A 170 -16.60 -5.69 14.97
N ARG A 171 -16.64 -4.39 14.73
CA ARG A 171 -17.84 -3.53 14.89
C ARG A 171 -18.60 -3.26 13.60
N SER A 172 -18.19 -3.89 12.51
CA SER A 172 -18.70 -3.60 11.15
C SER A 172 -19.82 -4.57 10.70
#